data_e62411398dfd3338e5ce64f5fdfd37a4
#
_entry.id   e62411398dfd3338e5ce64f5fdfd37a4
#
_cell.length_a   1.000
_cell.length_b   1.000
_cell.length_c   1.000
_cell.angle_alpha   90.00
_cell.angle_beta   90.00
_cell.angle_gamma   90.00
#
_symmetry.space_group_name_H-M   'P 1'
#
loop_
_entity.id
_entity.type
_entity.pdbx_description
1 polymer ?
#
loop_
_entity_poly.entity_id
_entity_poly.type
_entity_poly.pdbx_seq_one_letter_code
_entity_poly.pdbx_strand_id
1 'polypeptide(L)'
;VQGFALGGGCEMAMSCDFIFASKQAVFGQPEVKWGVLPAFGGTQRLPKYIGRNRAKELIYSGTFIDVDKAYEWGLVNKVTDDKASCLEAAVECLKVIGRNGPLAVASAKQVMNAGNDMSNKDGIHQEASVFGVVANSNDKAEGTKAFVEKRHPVFTRT
;
A
#
# COMPACT_ATOMS: atom_id res chain seq x y z
N VAL A 1 -3.47 10.61 -4.97
CA VAL A 1 -4.20 11.71 -4.32
C VAL A 1 -3.71 13.05 -4.87
N GLN A 2 -4.63 13.99 -5.16
CA GLN A 2 -4.28 15.24 -5.89
C GLN A 2 -4.84 16.50 -5.22
N GLY A 3 -5.51 16.35 -4.11
CA GLY A 3 -6.14 17.41 -3.35
C GLY A 3 -6.49 16.90 -1.96
N PHE A 4 -7.64 17.30 -1.43
CA PHE A 4 -8.06 16.90 -0.10
C PHE A 4 -8.42 15.40 -0.04
N ALA A 5 -7.72 14.66 0.82
CA ALA A 5 -8.05 13.32 1.25
C ALA A 5 -8.31 13.38 2.77
N LEU A 6 -9.52 13.76 3.17
CA LEU A 6 -9.90 14.00 4.55
C LEU A 6 -10.96 13.00 4.99
N GLY A 7 -10.92 12.56 6.25
CA GLY A 7 -11.88 11.62 6.81
C GLY A 7 -12.00 10.37 5.96
N GLY A 8 -13.22 10.02 5.54
CA GLY A 8 -13.47 8.89 4.65
C GLY A 8 -12.65 8.87 3.36
N GLY A 9 -12.28 10.03 2.81
CA GLY A 9 -11.36 10.12 1.66
C GLY A 9 -9.94 9.67 2.00
N CYS A 10 -9.44 10.00 3.19
CA CYS A 10 -8.16 9.52 3.70
C CYS A 10 -8.23 8.01 3.99
N GLU A 11 -9.32 7.54 4.56
CA GLU A 11 -9.56 6.12 4.86
C GLU A 11 -9.64 5.27 3.59
N MET A 12 -10.26 5.79 2.53
CA MET A 12 -10.28 5.17 1.21
C MET A 12 -8.87 5.10 0.62
N ALA A 13 -8.08 6.18 0.67
CA ALA A 13 -6.69 6.17 0.21
C ALA A 13 -5.86 5.12 0.96
N MET A 14 -6.01 5.02 2.27
CA MET A 14 -5.34 4.02 3.12
C MET A 14 -5.83 2.59 2.90
N SER A 15 -6.97 2.37 2.24
CA SER A 15 -7.45 1.03 1.89
C SER A 15 -6.78 0.47 0.63
N CYS A 16 -6.08 1.30 -0.13
CA CYS A 16 -5.24 0.89 -1.25
C CYS A 16 -3.90 0.33 -0.76
N ASP A 17 -3.15 -0.30 -1.66
CA ASP A 17 -1.88 -0.94 -1.30
C ASP A 17 -0.78 0.08 -0.98
N PHE A 18 -0.77 1.22 -1.68
CA PHE A 18 0.15 2.34 -1.46
C PHE A 18 -0.42 3.62 -2.07
N ILE A 19 0.13 4.76 -1.68
CA ILE A 19 -0.39 6.08 -2.05
C ILE A 19 0.68 6.87 -2.80
N PHE A 20 0.34 7.35 -4.02
CA PHE A 20 1.05 8.40 -4.72
C PHE A 20 0.25 9.69 -4.64
N ALA A 21 0.93 10.82 -4.44
CA ALA A 21 0.27 12.09 -4.24
C ALA A 21 0.97 13.24 -4.97
N SER A 22 0.21 14.22 -5.41
CA SER A 22 0.77 15.47 -5.92
C SER A 22 1.07 16.46 -4.79
N LYS A 23 1.88 17.46 -5.06
CA LYS A 23 2.23 18.53 -4.09
C LYS A 23 1.01 19.24 -3.48
N GLN A 24 -0.14 19.20 -4.13
CA GLN A 24 -1.37 19.81 -3.65
C GLN A 24 -2.17 18.91 -2.69
N ALA A 25 -1.71 17.69 -2.45
CA ALA A 25 -2.45 16.75 -1.62
C ALA A 25 -2.38 17.13 -0.13
N VAL A 26 -3.51 17.01 0.54
CA VAL A 26 -3.68 17.27 1.97
C VAL A 26 -4.41 16.10 2.60
N PHE A 27 -3.90 15.62 3.73
CA PHE A 27 -4.44 14.47 4.43
C PHE A 27 -4.90 14.85 5.85
N GLY A 28 -5.86 14.11 6.39
CA GLY A 28 -6.32 14.32 7.76
C GLY A 28 -7.53 13.48 8.14
N GLN A 29 -7.80 13.45 9.44
CA GLN A 29 -8.95 12.77 10.04
C GLN A 29 -9.71 13.77 10.94
N PRO A 30 -10.54 14.67 10.35
CA PRO A 30 -11.17 15.76 11.08
C PRO A 30 -12.47 15.37 11.82
N GLU A 31 -12.89 14.11 11.80
CA GLU A 31 -14.17 13.64 12.30
C GLU A 31 -14.47 14.09 13.73
N VAL A 32 -13.47 14.19 14.59
CA VAL A 32 -13.62 14.63 15.98
C VAL A 32 -14.16 16.06 16.09
N LYS A 33 -13.96 16.90 15.07
CA LYS A 33 -14.52 18.27 15.04
C LYS A 33 -16.05 18.27 14.94
N TRP A 34 -16.63 17.19 14.49
CA TRP A 34 -18.07 16.97 14.38
C TRP A 34 -18.62 16.08 15.50
N GLY A 35 -17.81 15.73 16.51
CA GLY A 35 -18.21 14.89 17.62
C GLY A 35 -18.31 13.40 17.26
N VAL A 36 -17.69 12.95 16.15
CA VAL A 36 -17.63 11.54 15.75
C VAL A 36 -16.17 11.09 15.59
N LEU A 37 -15.94 9.82 15.35
CA LEU A 37 -14.60 9.25 15.12
C LEU A 37 -14.48 8.74 13.67
N PRO A 38 -13.26 8.57 13.13
CA PRO A 38 -13.06 7.89 11.87
C PRO A 38 -13.63 6.47 11.90
N ALA A 39 -14.57 6.16 11.00
CA ALA A 39 -15.37 4.92 11.08
C ALA A 39 -15.15 3.95 9.90
N PHE A 40 -14.33 4.31 8.90
CA PHE A 40 -13.99 3.43 7.78
C PHE A 40 -12.56 2.85 7.88
N GLY A 41 -12.06 2.68 9.11
CA GLY A 41 -10.78 2.06 9.41
C GLY A 41 -9.63 3.04 9.65
N GLY A 42 -9.89 4.35 9.71
CA GLY A 42 -8.85 5.35 9.97
C GLY A 42 -8.14 5.14 11.30
N THR A 43 -8.89 4.81 12.36
CA THR A 43 -8.32 4.51 13.69
C THR A 43 -7.44 3.25 13.71
N GLN A 44 -7.58 2.37 12.72
CA GLN A 44 -6.84 1.10 12.62
C GLN A 44 -5.69 1.20 11.61
N ARG A 45 -5.94 1.79 10.44
CA ARG A 45 -4.92 1.87 9.38
C ARG A 45 -3.90 2.97 9.61
N LEU A 46 -4.35 4.18 10.00
CA LEU A 46 -3.44 5.31 10.15
C LEU A 46 -2.27 5.02 11.13
N PRO A 47 -2.51 4.40 12.32
CA PRO A 47 -1.41 4.05 13.22
C PRO A 47 -0.42 3.04 12.64
N LYS A 48 -0.84 2.19 11.72
CA LYS A 48 0.04 1.22 11.03
C LYS A 48 0.95 1.92 10.01
N TYR A 49 0.49 3.02 9.39
CA TYR A 49 1.29 3.81 8.44
C TYR A 49 2.26 4.78 9.12
N ILE A 50 1.77 5.59 10.06
CA ILE A 50 2.54 6.73 10.61
C ILE A 50 2.96 6.55 12.07
N GLY A 51 2.65 5.42 12.67
CA GLY A 51 2.87 5.13 14.08
C GLY A 51 1.78 5.71 14.99
N ARG A 52 1.62 5.10 16.19
CA ARG A 52 0.50 5.38 17.10
C ARG A 52 0.46 6.83 17.59
N ASN A 53 1.61 7.42 17.87
CA ASN A 53 1.65 8.77 18.49
C ASN A 53 1.23 9.84 17.47
N ARG A 54 1.78 9.78 16.24
CA ARG A 54 1.41 10.70 15.15
C ARG A 54 -0.06 10.53 14.73
N ALA A 55 -0.54 9.28 14.69
CA ALA A 55 -1.94 9.01 14.40
C ALA A 55 -2.89 9.58 15.46
N LYS A 56 -2.55 9.44 16.75
CA LYS A 56 -3.32 10.04 17.86
C LYS A 56 -3.33 11.57 17.77
N GLU A 57 -2.17 12.18 17.54
CA GLU A 57 -2.06 13.63 17.37
C GLU A 57 -2.97 14.13 16.24
N LEU A 58 -2.89 13.49 15.07
CA LEU A 58 -3.68 13.88 13.90
C LEU A 58 -5.19 13.69 14.12
N ILE A 59 -5.59 12.53 14.65
CA ILE A 59 -7.01 12.22 14.91
C ILE A 59 -7.57 13.10 16.03
N TYR A 60 -6.88 13.24 17.16
CA TYR A 60 -7.40 13.95 18.32
C TYR A 60 -7.48 15.46 18.09
N SER A 61 -6.52 16.03 17.35
CA SER A 61 -6.55 17.45 16.99
C SER A 61 -7.49 17.74 15.81
N GLY A 62 -7.78 16.73 14.98
CA GLY A 62 -8.51 16.91 13.72
C GLY A 62 -7.79 17.85 12.74
N THR A 63 -6.49 18.04 12.89
CA THR A 63 -5.66 18.87 12.01
C THR A 63 -5.37 18.17 10.68
N PHE A 64 -4.81 18.91 9.74
CA PHE A 64 -4.42 18.40 8.43
C PHE A 64 -2.90 18.42 8.31
N ILE A 65 -2.38 17.53 7.51
CA ILE A 65 -0.97 17.50 7.10
C ILE A 65 -0.87 17.64 5.59
N ASP A 66 0.13 18.36 5.14
CA ASP A 66 0.49 18.46 3.73
C ASP A 66 1.15 17.16 3.22
N VAL A 67 1.41 17.12 1.94
CA VAL A 67 1.98 15.95 1.28
C VAL A 67 3.41 15.67 1.74
N ASP A 68 4.21 16.71 2.04
CA ASP A 68 5.60 16.53 2.46
C ASP A 68 5.65 15.86 3.83
N LYS A 69 4.79 16.29 4.76
CA LYS A 69 4.62 15.67 6.06
C LYS A 69 4.07 14.24 5.96
N ALA A 70 3.10 14.01 5.07
CA ALA A 70 2.56 12.70 4.82
C ALA A 70 3.62 11.72 4.25
N TYR A 71 4.51 12.22 3.40
CA TYR A 71 5.65 11.48 2.87
C TYR A 71 6.70 11.19 3.96
N GLU A 72 7.11 12.22 4.72
CA GLU A 72 8.04 12.08 5.85
C GLU A 72 7.57 11.03 6.86
N TRP A 73 6.25 10.97 7.11
CA TRP A 73 5.66 10.04 8.07
C TRP A 73 5.39 8.64 7.51
N GLY A 74 5.57 8.42 6.21
CA GLY A 74 5.38 7.12 5.56
C GLY A 74 3.95 6.82 5.13
N LEU A 75 3.04 7.80 5.16
CA LEU A 75 1.69 7.63 4.61
C LEU A 75 1.69 7.63 3.08
N VAL A 76 2.56 8.43 2.46
CA VAL A 76 2.69 8.58 1.01
C VAL A 76 3.98 7.94 0.53
N ASN A 77 3.90 7.13 -0.53
CA ASN A 77 5.05 6.43 -1.10
C ASN A 77 5.84 7.29 -2.11
N LYS A 78 5.16 8.21 -2.78
CA LYS A 78 5.77 9.08 -3.79
C LYS A 78 5.03 10.40 -3.91
N VAL A 79 5.79 11.50 -3.95
CA VAL A 79 5.29 12.84 -4.23
C VAL A 79 5.66 13.23 -5.66
N THR A 80 4.73 13.91 -6.34
CA THR A 80 4.90 14.40 -7.72
C THR A 80 4.44 15.85 -7.81
N ASP A 81 4.82 16.54 -8.88
CA ASP A 81 4.56 17.98 -9.00
C ASP A 81 3.08 18.30 -9.15
N ASP A 82 2.36 17.50 -9.93
CA ASP A 82 0.95 17.76 -10.27
C ASP A 82 0.14 16.47 -10.51
N LYS A 83 -1.11 16.66 -10.92
CA LYS A 83 -2.04 15.57 -11.23
C LYS A 83 -1.56 14.66 -12.35
N ALA A 84 -1.01 15.24 -13.41
CA ALA A 84 -0.62 14.48 -14.60
C ALA A 84 0.58 13.58 -14.27
N SER A 85 1.61 14.14 -13.67
CA SER A 85 2.81 13.42 -13.22
C SER A 85 2.50 12.38 -12.14
N CYS A 86 1.50 12.64 -11.28
CA CYS A 86 1.05 11.67 -10.28
C CYS A 86 0.41 10.44 -10.94
N LEU A 87 -0.46 10.66 -11.92
CA LEU A 87 -1.10 9.57 -12.66
C LEU A 87 -0.07 8.77 -13.49
N GLU A 88 0.83 9.47 -14.18
CA GLU A 88 1.90 8.85 -14.96
C GLU A 88 2.80 7.97 -14.07
N ALA A 89 3.23 8.49 -12.92
CA ALA A 89 4.04 7.74 -11.96
C ALA A 89 3.32 6.49 -11.44
N ALA A 90 2.01 6.59 -11.17
CA ALA A 90 1.20 5.45 -10.72
C ALA A 90 1.09 4.39 -11.83
N VAL A 91 0.81 4.80 -13.07
CA VAL A 91 0.72 3.90 -14.23
C VAL A 91 2.06 3.21 -14.47
N GLU A 92 3.17 3.94 -14.40
CA GLU A 92 4.49 3.35 -14.61
C GLU A 92 4.84 2.32 -13.50
N CYS A 93 4.50 2.61 -12.26
CA CYS A 93 4.63 1.64 -11.17
C CYS A 93 3.82 0.36 -11.45
N LEU A 94 2.57 0.50 -11.89
CA LEU A 94 1.72 -0.64 -12.24
C LEU A 94 2.27 -1.43 -13.43
N LYS A 95 2.89 -0.79 -14.42
CA LYS A 95 3.58 -1.47 -15.53
C LYS A 95 4.76 -2.30 -15.03
N VAL A 96 5.54 -1.78 -14.08
CA VAL A 96 6.65 -2.52 -13.46
C VAL A 96 6.12 -3.74 -12.70
N ILE A 97 5.08 -3.55 -11.89
CA ILE A 97 4.43 -4.66 -11.16
C ILE A 97 3.87 -5.70 -12.13
N GLY A 98 3.24 -5.26 -13.21
CA GLY A 98 2.62 -6.13 -14.22
C GLY A 98 3.60 -6.99 -15.03
N ARG A 99 4.91 -6.71 -14.97
CA ARG A 99 5.96 -7.56 -15.57
C ARG A 99 6.38 -8.73 -14.68
N ASN A 100 6.00 -8.70 -13.39
CA ASN A 100 6.33 -9.75 -12.43
C ASN A 100 5.31 -10.88 -12.49
N GLY A 101 5.65 -12.04 -11.91
CA GLY A 101 4.77 -13.19 -11.84
C GLY A 101 3.46 -12.85 -11.11
N PRO A 102 2.31 -12.86 -11.78
CA PRO A 102 1.06 -12.36 -11.20
C PRO A 102 0.57 -13.19 -10.03
N LEU A 103 0.81 -14.51 -10.04
CA LEU A 103 0.52 -15.37 -8.90
C LEU A 103 1.37 -15.00 -7.68
N ALA A 104 2.66 -14.74 -7.88
CA ALA A 104 3.58 -14.33 -6.81
C ALA A 104 3.18 -12.98 -6.22
N VAL A 105 2.84 -11.98 -7.05
CA VAL A 105 2.39 -10.66 -6.58
C VAL A 105 1.10 -10.77 -5.77
N ALA A 106 0.11 -11.53 -6.26
CA ALA A 106 -1.15 -11.74 -5.56
C ALA A 106 -0.94 -12.45 -4.21
N SER A 107 -0.10 -13.48 -4.18
CA SER A 107 0.23 -14.23 -2.97
C SER A 107 0.99 -13.36 -1.95
N ALA A 108 1.94 -12.55 -2.40
CA ALA A 108 2.66 -11.61 -1.55
C ALA A 108 1.69 -10.61 -0.89
N LYS A 109 0.77 -10.02 -1.67
CA LYS A 109 -0.28 -9.14 -1.15
C LYS A 109 -1.15 -9.83 -0.10
N GLN A 110 -1.58 -11.06 -0.39
CA GLN A 110 -2.40 -11.85 0.53
C GLN A 110 -1.68 -12.10 1.86
N VAL A 111 -0.43 -12.53 1.82
CA VAL A 111 0.37 -12.84 3.02
C VAL A 111 0.66 -11.57 3.83
N MET A 112 1.04 -10.47 3.17
CA MET A 112 1.29 -9.19 3.83
C MET A 112 0.03 -8.65 4.52
N ASN A 113 -1.13 -8.71 3.86
CA ASN A 113 -2.38 -8.23 4.44
C ASN A 113 -2.83 -9.09 5.64
N ALA A 114 -2.75 -10.41 5.53
CA ALA A 114 -3.10 -11.30 6.63
C ALA A 114 -2.12 -11.18 7.81
N GLY A 115 -0.82 -11.04 7.54
CA GLY A 115 0.22 -10.89 8.54
C GLY A 115 0.08 -9.64 9.41
N ASN A 116 -0.60 -8.60 8.92
CA ASN A 116 -0.86 -7.38 9.70
C ASN A 116 -1.64 -7.60 11.00
N ASP A 117 -2.41 -8.68 11.08
CA ASP A 117 -3.28 -8.99 12.22
C ASP A 117 -2.83 -10.26 12.97
N MET A 118 -1.68 -10.81 12.60
CA MET A 118 -1.08 -12.02 13.19
C MET A 118 0.11 -11.71 14.08
N SER A 119 0.49 -12.67 14.93
CA SER A 119 1.81 -12.65 15.55
C SER A 119 2.88 -12.84 14.46
N ASN A 120 4.08 -12.29 14.67
CA ASN A 120 5.18 -12.45 13.70
C ASN A 120 5.50 -13.93 13.42
N LYS A 121 5.38 -14.79 14.43
CA LYS A 121 5.56 -16.23 14.30
C LYS A 121 4.53 -16.87 13.38
N ASP A 122 3.25 -16.54 13.57
CA ASP A 122 2.17 -17.11 12.76
C ASP A 122 2.20 -16.56 11.32
N GLY A 123 2.55 -15.28 11.16
CA GLY A 123 2.76 -14.67 9.85
C GLY A 123 3.88 -15.38 9.04
N ILE A 124 5.00 -15.71 9.67
CA ILE A 124 6.11 -16.46 9.03
C ILE A 124 5.67 -17.88 8.65
N HIS A 125 4.88 -18.55 9.50
CA HIS A 125 4.36 -19.88 9.16
C HIS A 125 3.39 -19.83 7.97
N GLN A 126 2.53 -18.81 7.91
CA GLN A 126 1.63 -18.60 6.77
C GLN A 126 2.42 -18.30 5.48
N GLU A 127 3.44 -17.44 5.57
CA GLU A 127 4.34 -17.12 4.46
C GLU A 127 4.97 -18.39 3.88
N ALA A 128 5.54 -19.24 4.74
CA ALA A 128 6.14 -20.51 4.33
C ALA A 128 5.14 -21.44 3.64
N SER A 129 3.90 -21.50 4.14
CA SER A 129 2.85 -22.32 3.55
C SER A 129 2.44 -21.82 2.16
N VAL A 130 2.25 -20.51 2.01
CA VAL A 130 1.90 -19.89 0.72
C VAL A 130 3.06 -19.97 -0.26
N PHE A 131 4.31 -19.79 0.21
CA PHE A 131 5.51 -19.99 -0.60
C PHE A 131 5.56 -21.40 -1.20
N GLY A 132 5.24 -22.43 -0.41
CA GLY A 132 5.19 -23.82 -0.90
C GLY A 132 4.23 -24.01 -2.08
N VAL A 133 3.08 -23.31 -2.06
CA VAL A 133 2.13 -23.35 -3.18
C VAL A 133 2.69 -22.63 -4.41
N VAL A 134 3.20 -21.41 -4.24
CA VAL A 134 3.74 -20.61 -5.37
C VAL A 134 4.98 -21.27 -5.97
N ALA A 135 5.83 -21.89 -5.15
CA ALA A 135 7.05 -22.57 -5.59
C ALA A 135 6.79 -23.77 -6.52
N ASN A 136 5.59 -24.32 -6.51
CA ASN A 136 5.18 -25.43 -7.39
C ASN A 136 4.42 -24.95 -8.65
N SER A 137 4.30 -23.63 -8.88
CA SER A 137 3.61 -23.09 -10.04
C SER A 137 4.43 -23.17 -11.33
N ASN A 138 3.74 -23.19 -12.48
CA ASN A 138 4.37 -23.04 -13.78
C ASN A 138 5.04 -21.70 -13.95
N ASP A 139 4.47 -20.62 -13.38
CA ASP A 139 5.05 -19.29 -13.39
C ASP A 139 6.42 -19.25 -12.69
N LYS A 140 6.59 -19.97 -11.57
CA LYS A 140 7.90 -20.11 -10.91
C LYS A 140 8.90 -20.85 -11.80
N ALA A 141 8.49 -21.94 -12.43
CA ALA A 141 9.36 -22.71 -13.33
C ALA A 141 9.80 -21.86 -14.52
N GLU A 142 8.86 -21.13 -15.15
CA GLU A 142 9.14 -20.18 -16.24
C GLU A 142 10.07 -19.05 -15.79
N GLY A 143 9.78 -18.40 -14.64
CA GLY A 143 10.60 -17.32 -14.12
C GLY A 143 12.05 -17.74 -13.85
N THR A 144 12.25 -18.93 -13.28
CA THR A 144 13.57 -19.49 -13.02
C THR A 144 14.31 -19.80 -14.32
N LYS A 145 13.63 -20.42 -15.28
CA LYS A 145 14.18 -20.73 -16.60
C LYS A 145 14.58 -19.47 -17.37
N ALA A 146 13.67 -18.49 -17.43
CA ALA A 146 13.91 -17.22 -18.10
C ALA A 146 15.12 -16.46 -17.50
N PHE A 147 15.27 -16.50 -16.15
CA PHE A 147 16.42 -15.90 -15.47
C PHE A 147 17.75 -16.55 -15.90
N VAL A 148 17.82 -17.88 -15.95
CA VAL A 148 19.02 -18.61 -16.40
C VAL A 148 19.34 -18.31 -17.87
N GLU A 149 18.30 -18.27 -18.71
CA GLU A 149 18.40 -18.00 -20.15
C GLU A 149 18.58 -16.51 -20.49
N LYS A 150 18.57 -15.61 -19.47
CA LYS A 150 18.70 -14.14 -19.64
C LYS A 150 17.66 -13.54 -20.59
N ARG A 151 16.43 -14.02 -20.56
CA ARG A 151 15.30 -13.53 -21.35
C ARG A 151 14.17 -13.03 -20.44
N HIS A 152 13.21 -12.34 -21.01
CA HIS A 152 11.98 -11.99 -20.28
C HIS A 152 11.09 -13.23 -20.09
N PRO A 153 10.53 -13.40 -18.87
CA PRO A 153 9.57 -14.47 -18.62
C PRO A 153 8.21 -14.19 -19.27
N VAL A 154 7.48 -15.25 -19.57
CA VAL A 154 6.08 -15.21 -20.05
C VAL A 154 5.21 -15.94 -19.04
N PHE A 155 4.60 -15.20 -18.13
CA PHE A 155 3.78 -15.76 -17.06
C PHE A 155 2.36 -16.06 -17.52
N THR A 156 1.81 -17.19 -17.05
CA THR A 156 0.48 -17.72 -17.44
C THR A 156 -0.52 -17.74 -16.27
N ARG A 157 -0.10 -17.40 -15.07
CA ARG A 157 -0.90 -17.44 -13.82
C ARG A 157 -1.27 -18.86 -13.38
N THR A 158 -0.43 -19.80 -13.66
CA THR A 158 -0.66 -21.23 -13.33
C THR A 158 0.53 -21.84 -12.60
#